data_5c6115c9c4fde722d6b8484479803cee
#
_entry.id   5c6115c9c4fde722d6b8484479803cee
#
_cell.length_a   1.000
_cell.length_b   1.000
_cell.length_c   1.000
_cell.angle_alpha   90.00
_cell.angle_beta   90.00
_cell.angle_gamma   90.00
#
_symmetry.space_group_name_H-M   'P 1'
#
loop_
_entity.id
_entity.type
_entity.pdbx_description
1 polymer ?
#
loop_
_entity_poly.entity_id
_entity_poly.type
_entity_poly.pdbx_seq_one_letter_code
_entity_poly.pdbx_strand_id
1 'polypeptide(L)'
;YIHDMKLTQQFAMLNRKAMVDVIMTGMGFTAVETFTTIHNYIDTDAMILRKGSVSAKAGEKLLIPINMRDGSLICSGKDWNCSAPHGAGRLMSRKAAFNALSMEEFQKEMEGIYTTCVVPDTLDESPMAYKSMEEIVAQIGPTAEIIERIRPVYNFKAAD
;
A
#
# COMPACT_ATOMS: atom_id res chain seq x y z
N TYR A 1 -4.91 25.96 -8.81
CA TYR A 1 -5.14 24.58 -8.32
C TYR A 1 -4.09 23.58 -8.83
N ILE A 2 -3.94 23.35 -10.17
CA ILE A 2 -2.93 22.39 -10.71
C ILE A 2 -1.51 22.75 -10.31
N HIS A 3 -1.15 24.03 -10.30
CA HIS A 3 0.14 24.51 -9.84
C HIS A 3 0.38 24.13 -8.36
N ASP A 4 -0.54 24.42 -7.48
CA ASP A 4 -0.42 24.15 -6.05
C ASP A 4 -0.40 22.64 -5.76
N MET A 5 -1.21 21.90 -6.53
CA MET A 5 -1.20 20.44 -6.48
C MET A 5 0.16 19.84 -6.88
N LYS A 6 0.81 20.37 -7.93
CA LYS A 6 2.17 19.95 -8.30
C LYS A 6 3.17 20.19 -7.17
N LEU A 7 3.09 21.33 -6.49
CA LEU A 7 3.94 21.64 -5.33
C LEU A 7 3.71 20.64 -4.19
N THR A 8 2.45 20.33 -3.87
CA THR A 8 2.13 19.36 -2.81
C THR A 8 2.56 17.93 -3.17
N GLN A 9 2.44 17.54 -4.43
CA GLN A 9 2.95 16.24 -4.90
C GLN A 9 4.48 16.16 -4.80
N GLN A 10 5.19 17.24 -5.17
CA GLN A 10 6.64 17.32 -5.02
C GLN A 10 7.05 17.26 -3.57
N PHE A 11 6.38 18.00 -2.69
CA PHE A 11 6.60 17.93 -1.24
C PHE A 11 6.41 16.49 -0.71
N ALA A 12 5.32 15.84 -1.09
CA ALA A 12 5.04 14.47 -0.66
C ALA A 12 6.11 13.47 -1.15
N MET A 13 6.64 13.65 -2.35
CA MET A 13 7.74 12.85 -2.88
C MET A 13 9.03 13.03 -2.06
N LEU A 14 9.41 14.28 -1.79
CA LEU A 14 10.60 14.61 -1.01
C LEU A 14 10.47 14.11 0.44
N ASN A 15 9.29 14.25 1.03
CA ASN A 15 9.01 13.76 2.38
C ASN A 15 9.17 12.22 2.48
N ARG A 16 8.59 11.46 1.54
CA ARG A 16 8.78 10.01 1.49
C ARG A 16 10.26 9.63 1.35
N LYS A 17 10.98 10.33 0.47
CA LYS A 17 12.42 10.11 0.31
C LYS A 17 13.17 10.35 1.61
N ALA A 18 12.93 11.47 2.30
CA ALA A 18 13.56 11.79 3.57
C ALA A 18 13.26 10.73 4.65
N MET A 19 12.01 10.26 4.74
CA MET A 19 11.64 9.19 5.67
C MET A 19 12.41 7.90 5.38
N VAL A 20 12.50 7.49 4.11
CA VAL A 20 13.25 6.30 3.71
C VAL A 20 14.73 6.46 4.03
N ASP A 21 15.34 7.62 3.71
CA ASP A 21 16.77 7.90 3.98
C ASP A 21 17.08 7.80 5.48
N VAL A 22 16.18 8.32 6.34
CA VAL A 22 16.31 8.23 7.81
C VAL A 22 16.24 6.78 8.29
N ILE A 23 15.27 6.01 7.80
CA ILE A 23 15.10 4.60 8.18
C ILE A 23 16.31 3.78 7.73
N MET A 24 16.72 3.90 6.46
CA MET A 24 17.82 3.14 5.89
C MET A 24 19.13 3.45 6.61
N THR A 25 19.41 4.74 6.90
CA THR A 25 20.59 5.16 7.63
C THR A 25 20.56 4.67 9.08
N GLY A 26 19.42 4.83 9.77
CA GLY A 26 19.28 4.41 11.16
C GLY A 26 19.40 2.89 11.36
N MET A 27 18.97 2.10 10.37
CA MET A 27 19.08 0.64 10.38
C MET A 27 20.40 0.12 9.80
N GLY A 28 21.21 0.96 9.20
CA GLY A 28 22.44 0.55 8.51
C GLY A 28 22.17 -0.28 7.24
N PHE A 29 21.02 -0.09 6.60
CA PHE A 29 20.67 -0.81 5.38
C PHE A 29 21.13 -0.09 4.12
N THR A 30 21.47 -0.88 3.10
CA THR A 30 21.75 -0.40 1.75
C THR A 30 20.67 -0.93 0.81
N ALA A 31 20.02 -0.04 0.07
CA ALA A 31 19.02 -0.44 -0.91
C ALA A 31 19.69 -1.08 -2.13
N VAL A 32 19.21 -2.26 -2.54
CA VAL A 32 19.60 -2.91 -3.80
C VAL A 32 18.85 -2.27 -4.97
N GLU A 33 17.57 -1.96 -4.76
CA GLU A 33 16.72 -1.29 -5.73
C GLU A 33 15.72 -0.37 -5.02
N THR A 34 15.34 0.71 -5.65
CA THR A 34 14.30 1.62 -5.16
C THR A 34 13.33 1.97 -6.29
N PHE A 35 12.05 1.94 -5.99
CA PHE A 35 11.00 2.46 -6.86
C PHE A 35 9.87 3.06 -6.03
N THR A 36 9.03 3.87 -6.65
CA THR A 36 7.94 4.56 -5.96
C THR A 36 6.63 4.32 -6.68
N THR A 37 5.63 3.90 -5.93
CA THR A 37 4.24 3.80 -6.41
C THR A 37 3.41 4.88 -5.73
N ILE A 38 2.73 5.71 -6.54
CA ILE A 38 1.94 6.84 -6.06
C ILE A 38 0.48 6.58 -6.39
N HIS A 39 -0.39 6.78 -5.40
CA HIS A 39 -1.83 6.74 -5.57
C HIS A 39 -2.45 8.09 -5.19
N ASN A 40 -3.69 8.33 -5.60
CA ASN A 40 -4.43 9.57 -5.34
C ASN A 40 -3.67 10.81 -5.84
N TYR A 41 -3.42 10.88 -7.12
CA TYR A 41 -2.73 12.01 -7.75
C TYR A 41 -3.28 12.30 -9.15
N ILE A 42 -2.93 13.46 -9.68
CA ILE A 42 -3.16 13.82 -11.07
C ILE A 42 -1.84 13.72 -11.84
N ASP A 43 -1.80 12.83 -12.81
CA ASP A 43 -0.76 12.81 -13.83
C ASP A 43 -1.07 13.96 -14.80
N THR A 44 -0.35 15.06 -14.66
CA THR A 44 -0.60 16.28 -15.46
C THR A 44 -0.10 16.19 -16.88
N ASP A 45 0.77 15.24 -17.19
CA ASP A 45 1.31 15.05 -18.52
C ASP A 45 0.38 14.16 -19.34
N ALA A 46 -0.11 13.08 -18.74
CA ALA A 46 -1.10 12.20 -19.34
C ALA A 46 -2.56 12.67 -19.12
N MET A 47 -2.79 13.70 -18.30
CA MET A 47 -4.10 14.20 -17.89
C MET A 47 -5.01 13.11 -17.27
N ILE A 48 -4.43 12.24 -16.47
CA ILE A 48 -5.12 11.14 -15.79
C ILE A 48 -5.25 11.45 -14.29
N LEU A 49 -6.50 11.52 -13.81
CA LEU A 49 -6.80 11.55 -12.38
C LEU A 49 -6.87 10.13 -11.83
N ARG A 50 -6.02 9.82 -10.85
CA ARG A 50 -6.02 8.53 -10.14
C ARG A 50 -6.49 8.71 -8.70
N LYS A 51 -7.53 7.95 -8.35
CA LYS A 51 -7.99 7.83 -6.98
C LYS A 51 -8.32 6.37 -6.70
N GLY A 52 -7.64 5.77 -5.71
CA GLY A 52 -7.75 4.33 -5.46
C GLY A 52 -7.06 3.49 -6.54
N SER A 53 -6.21 4.10 -7.35
CA SER A 53 -5.43 3.45 -8.40
C SER A 53 -4.02 4.03 -8.49
N VAL A 54 -3.12 3.27 -9.08
CA VAL A 54 -1.72 3.62 -9.33
C VAL A 54 -1.42 3.60 -10.82
N SER A 55 -0.31 4.20 -11.23
CA SER A 55 0.20 4.04 -12.59
C SER A 55 0.62 2.61 -12.85
N ALA A 56 0.30 2.09 -14.03
CA ALA A 56 0.62 0.74 -14.46
C ALA A 56 0.78 0.68 -15.99
N LYS A 57 1.65 1.54 -16.53
CA LYS A 57 2.04 1.51 -17.94
C LYS A 57 2.72 0.18 -18.26
N ALA A 58 2.79 -0.19 -19.52
CA ALA A 58 3.44 -1.44 -19.93
C ALA A 58 4.86 -1.57 -19.35
N GLY A 59 5.11 -2.60 -18.57
CA GLY A 59 6.41 -2.87 -17.94
C GLY A 59 6.74 -1.98 -16.71
N GLU A 60 5.87 -1.06 -16.33
CA GLU A 60 6.08 -0.22 -15.15
C GLU A 60 6.00 -1.05 -13.88
N LYS A 61 7.03 -0.96 -13.03
CA LYS A 61 7.06 -1.63 -11.73
C LYS A 61 6.19 -0.91 -10.72
N LEU A 62 5.32 -1.64 -10.04
CA LEU A 62 4.40 -1.08 -9.05
C LEU A 62 4.22 -1.99 -7.84
N LEU A 63 3.83 -1.39 -6.71
CA LEU A 63 3.54 -2.07 -5.46
C LEU A 63 2.04 -2.02 -5.17
N ILE A 64 1.46 -3.18 -4.83
CA ILE A 64 0.08 -3.30 -4.39
C ILE A 64 0.07 -3.86 -2.97
N PRO A 65 -0.04 -3.01 -1.94
CA PRO A 65 -0.15 -3.45 -0.55
C PRO A 65 -1.50 -4.12 -0.31
N ILE A 66 -1.49 -5.22 0.43
CA ILE A 66 -2.69 -5.96 0.79
C ILE A 66 -3.11 -5.61 2.22
N ASN A 67 -2.43 -6.13 3.21
CA ASN A 67 -2.66 -5.86 4.63
C ASN A 67 -1.43 -6.22 5.47
N MET A 68 -1.53 -6.04 6.80
CA MET A 68 -0.44 -6.27 7.75
C MET A 68 0.05 -7.72 7.81
N ARG A 69 -0.81 -8.71 7.50
CA ARG A 69 -0.49 -10.14 7.51
C ARG A 69 0.03 -10.62 6.15
N ASP A 70 -0.71 -10.28 5.10
CA ASP A 70 -0.46 -10.83 3.77
C ASP A 70 0.65 -10.11 3.01
N GLY A 71 0.99 -8.89 3.42
CA GLY A 71 2.08 -8.12 2.84
C GLY A 71 1.68 -7.37 1.57
N SER A 72 2.49 -7.50 0.52
CA SER A 72 2.31 -6.73 -0.71
C SER A 72 2.70 -7.54 -1.94
N LEU A 73 2.18 -7.13 -3.11
CA LEU A 73 2.57 -7.66 -4.41
C LEU A 73 3.46 -6.65 -5.14
N ILE A 74 4.59 -7.11 -5.66
CA ILE A 74 5.36 -6.39 -6.68
C ILE A 74 4.85 -6.86 -8.03
N CYS A 75 4.46 -5.91 -8.87
CA CYS A 75 3.84 -6.18 -10.16
C CYS A 75 4.49 -5.39 -11.29
N SER A 76 4.26 -5.86 -12.52
CA SER A 76 4.54 -5.15 -13.76
C SER A 76 3.22 -4.74 -14.42
N GLY A 77 3.07 -3.48 -14.77
CA GLY A 77 1.87 -2.94 -15.42
C GLY A 77 1.66 -3.54 -16.82
N LYS A 78 0.39 -3.69 -17.21
CA LYS A 78 -0.05 -4.19 -18.52
C LYS A 78 -0.72 -3.13 -19.38
N ASP A 79 -0.62 -1.88 -18.98
CA ASP A 79 -1.18 -0.73 -19.71
C ASP A 79 -2.72 -0.70 -19.84
N TRP A 80 -3.43 -1.44 -19.00
CA TRP A 80 -4.88 -1.38 -18.96
C TRP A 80 -5.32 -0.02 -18.37
N ASN A 81 -5.80 0.88 -19.19
CA ASN A 81 -6.06 2.28 -18.82
C ASN A 81 -4.87 2.95 -18.10
N CYS A 82 -3.65 2.52 -18.39
CA CYS A 82 -2.42 2.95 -17.70
C CYS A 82 -2.51 2.87 -16.18
N SER A 83 -3.33 1.97 -15.63
CA SER A 83 -3.66 1.96 -14.21
C SER A 83 -3.90 0.56 -13.66
N ALA A 84 -3.59 0.38 -12.37
CA ALA A 84 -3.88 -0.82 -11.59
C ALA A 84 -4.45 -0.45 -10.20
N PRO A 85 -5.06 -1.39 -9.46
CA PRO A 85 -5.47 -1.15 -8.07
C PRO A 85 -4.31 -0.68 -7.20
N HIS A 86 -4.57 0.26 -6.29
CA HIS A 86 -3.54 0.80 -5.38
C HIS A 86 -3.32 -0.05 -4.12
N GLY A 87 -4.14 -1.07 -3.90
CA GLY A 87 -4.14 -1.94 -2.72
C GLY A 87 -5.34 -2.86 -2.72
N ALA A 88 -5.50 -3.64 -1.66
CA ALA A 88 -6.61 -4.59 -1.52
C ALA A 88 -8.00 -3.92 -1.48
N GLY A 89 -8.07 -2.68 -1.02
CA GLY A 89 -9.34 -2.05 -0.71
C GLY A 89 -9.97 -2.58 0.59
N ARG A 90 -10.75 -1.73 1.23
CA ARG A 90 -11.41 -2.08 2.50
C ARG A 90 -12.75 -2.72 2.26
N LEU A 91 -13.09 -3.73 3.06
CA LEU A 91 -14.44 -4.32 3.12
C LEU A 91 -15.41 -3.41 3.88
N MET A 92 -14.89 -2.59 4.79
CA MET A 92 -15.69 -1.74 5.67
C MET A 92 -14.97 -0.42 5.97
N SER A 93 -15.73 0.59 6.39
CA SER A 93 -15.16 1.86 6.85
C SER A 93 -14.36 1.68 8.14
N ARG A 94 -13.44 2.62 8.45
CA ARG A 94 -12.68 2.61 9.72
C ARG A 94 -13.60 2.50 10.92
N LYS A 95 -14.63 3.35 10.99
CA LYS A 95 -15.62 3.32 12.07
C LYS A 95 -16.36 1.99 12.19
N ALA A 96 -16.72 1.39 11.06
CA ALA A 96 -17.38 0.08 11.07
C ALA A 96 -16.43 -1.03 11.57
N ALA A 97 -15.15 -0.97 11.23
CA ALA A 97 -14.15 -1.91 11.70
C ALA A 97 -14.00 -1.88 13.24
N PHE A 98 -13.90 -0.69 13.84
CA PHE A 98 -13.88 -0.54 15.31
C PHE A 98 -15.12 -1.11 16.00
N ASN A 99 -16.28 -1.09 15.34
CA ASN A 99 -17.53 -1.59 15.91
C ASN A 99 -17.75 -3.09 15.69
N ALA A 100 -17.19 -3.66 14.63
CA ALA A 100 -17.49 -5.02 14.18
C ALA A 100 -16.38 -6.03 14.46
N LEU A 101 -15.13 -5.58 14.60
CA LEU A 101 -13.98 -6.44 14.78
C LEU A 101 -13.57 -6.51 16.25
N SER A 102 -12.95 -7.63 16.64
CA SER A 102 -12.46 -7.83 18.01
C SER A 102 -10.94 -7.88 18.07
N MET A 103 -10.38 -7.46 19.20
CA MET A 103 -8.94 -7.58 19.45
C MET A 103 -8.46 -9.01 19.52
N GLU A 104 -9.30 -9.93 19.98
CA GLU A 104 -8.97 -11.35 20.06
C GLU A 104 -8.76 -11.94 18.66
N GLU A 105 -9.68 -11.65 17.72
CA GLU A 105 -9.54 -12.05 16.32
C GLU A 105 -8.33 -11.38 15.67
N PHE A 106 -8.10 -10.09 15.95
CA PHE A 106 -6.94 -9.37 15.39
C PHE A 106 -5.62 -10.00 15.86
N GLN A 107 -5.48 -10.34 17.13
CA GLN A 107 -4.32 -11.02 17.68
C GLN A 107 -4.11 -12.38 17.02
N LYS A 108 -5.17 -13.16 16.86
CA LYS A 108 -5.14 -14.47 16.21
C LYS A 108 -4.71 -14.38 14.73
N GLU A 109 -5.29 -13.42 13.98
CA GLU A 109 -4.95 -13.21 12.56
C GLU A 109 -3.49 -12.76 12.34
N MET A 110 -2.89 -12.16 13.38
CA MET A 110 -1.50 -11.70 13.34
C MET A 110 -0.50 -12.70 13.95
N GLU A 111 -0.94 -13.90 14.34
CA GLU A 111 -0.03 -14.93 14.85
C GLU A 111 1.08 -15.24 13.84
N GLY A 112 2.31 -15.28 14.30
CA GLY A 112 3.51 -15.52 13.48
C GLY A 112 4.02 -14.28 12.73
N ILE A 113 3.37 -13.12 12.85
CA ILE A 113 3.85 -11.84 12.31
C ILE A 113 4.35 -10.97 13.46
N TYR A 114 5.65 -10.63 13.42
CA TYR A 114 6.19 -9.73 14.45
C TYR A 114 5.72 -8.29 14.23
N THR A 115 5.10 -7.72 15.25
CA THR A 115 4.58 -6.36 15.21
C THR A 115 4.33 -5.80 16.61
N THR A 116 4.47 -4.50 16.78
CA THR A 116 4.07 -3.77 17.98
C THR A 116 2.73 -3.05 17.81
N CYS A 117 2.05 -3.29 16.69
CA CYS A 117 0.87 -2.51 16.26
C CYS A 117 -0.44 -3.28 16.38
N VAL A 118 -0.50 -4.39 17.14
CA VAL A 118 -1.76 -5.08 17.45
C VAL A 118 -2.30 -4.52 18.75
N VAL A 119 -2.90 -3.34 18.64
CA VAL A 119 -3.45 -2.56 19.76
C VAL A 119 -4.85 -2.04 19.39
N PRO A 120 -5.68 -1.63 20.37
CA PRO A 120 -7.03 -1.15 20.10
C PRO A 120 -7.10 -0.02 19.04
N ASP A 121 -6.16 0.92 19.08
CA ASP A 121 -6.13 2.09 18.18
C ASP A 121 -5.85 1.73 16.71
N THR A 122 -5.34 0.53 16.45
CA THR A 122 -5.08 0.03 15.09
C THR A 122 -6.03 -1.09 14.66
N LEU A 123 -7.10 -1.33 15.38
CA LEU A 123 -8.07 -2.40 15.07
C LEU A 123 -8.67 -2.26 13.67
N ASP A 124 -8.86 -1.04 13.21
CA ASP A 124 -9.35 -0.75 11.86
C ASP A 124 -8.34 -1.10 10.75
N GLU A 125 -7.07 -1.26 11.08
CA GLU A 125 -6.01 -1.69 10.16
C GLU A 125 -5.79 -3.21 10.16
N SER A 126 -6.58 -3.97 10.92
CA SER A 126 -6.49 -5.43 10.97
C SER A 126 -6.72 -6.06 9.57
N PRO A 127 -6.14 -7.24 9.29
CA PRO A 127 -6.32 -7.94 8.02
C PRO A 127 -7.79 -8.13 7.62
N MET A 128 -8.67 -8.35 8.60
CA MET A 128 -10.10 -8.57 8.42
C MET A 128 -10.86 -7.36 7.86
N ALA A 129 -10.27 -6.15 7.95
CA ALA A 129 -10.88 -4.93 7.40
C ALA A 129 -10.71 -4.81 5.88
N TYR A 130 -9.90 -5.68 5.26
CA TYR A 130 -9.50 -5.62 3.85
C TYR A 130 -9.93 -6.87 3.08
N LYS A 131 -10.02 -6.73 1.76
CA LYS A 131 -10.19 -7.88 0.86
C LYS A 131 -9.00 -8.82 0.97
N SER A 132 -9.24 -10.10 0.73
CA SER A 132 -8.19 -11.11 0.81
C SER A 132 -7.17 -10.99 -0.34
N MET A 133 -5.97 -11.52 -0.11
CA MET A 133 -4.95 -11.64 -1.15
C MET A 133 -5.47 -12.42 -2.37
N GLU A 134 -6.20 -13.51 -2.13
CA GLU A 134 -6.73 -14.39 -3.17
C GLU A 134 -7.73 -13.66 -4.06
N GLU A 135 -8.61 -12.84 -3.46
CA GLU A 135 -9.57 -12.01 -4.20
C GLU A 135 -8.86 -11.02 -5.12
N ILE A 136 -7.79 -10.37 -4.64
CA ILE A 136 -7.02 -9.42 -5.44
C ILE A 136 -6.27 -10.12 -6.56
N VAL A 137 -5.60 -11.24 -6.26
CA VAL A 137 -4.87 -12.04 -7.26
C VAL A 137 -5.79 -12.52 -8.38
N ALA A 138 -7.01 -12.94 -8.06
CA ALA A 138 -7.99 -13.39 -9.05
C ALA A 138 -8.45 -12.26 -10.00
N GLN A 139 -8.41 -11.00 -9.58
CA GLN A 139 -8.94 -9.85 -10.32
C GLN A 139 -7.86 -9.04 -11.05
N ILE A 140 -6.60 -9.09 -10.60
CA ILE A 140 -5.56 -8.17 -11.05
C ILE A 140 -5.03 -8.47 -12.45
N GLY A 141 -5.17 -9.70 -12.93
CA GLY A 141 -4.58 -10.20 -14.17
C GLY A 141 -4.67 -9.30 -15.41
N PRO A 142 -5.79 -8.61 -15.66
CA PRO A 142 -5.89 -7.67 -16.79
C PRO A 142 -5.02 -6.41 -16.66
N THR A 143 -4.77 -5.94 -15.44
CA THR A 143 -4.11 -4.66 -15.16
C THR A 143 -2.62 -4.77 -14.89
N ALA A 144 -2.20 -5.88 -14.28
CA ALA A 144 -0.80 -6.09 -13.89
C ALA A 144 -0.45 -7.58 -13.83
N GLU A 145 0.82 -7.87 -14.05
CA GLU A 145 1.43 -9.18 -13.85
C GLU A 145 2.15 -9.20 -12.52
N ILE A 146 1.90 -10.23 -11.70
CA ILE A 146 2.56 -10.40 -10.40
C ILE A 146 3.97 -10.94 -10.65
N ILE A 147 4.98 -10.19 -10.19
CA ILE A 147 6.38 -10.59 -10.25
C ILE A 147 6.76 -11.31 -8.96
N GLU A 148 6.37 -10.73 -7.80
CA GLU A 148 6.79 -11.23 -6.50
C GLU A 148 5.77 -10.88 -5.42
N ARG A 149 5.69 -11.74 -4.38
CA ARG A 149 4.95 -11.47 -3.15
C ARG A 149 5.94 -11.18 -2.03
N ILE A 150 5.81 -9.99 -1.43
CA ILE A 150 6.60 -9.60 -0.26
C ILE A 150 5.80 -9.93 1.00
N ARG A 151 6.40 -10.68 1.93
CA ARG A 151 5.84 -10.92 3.25
C ARG A 151 6.40 -9.91 4.25
N PRO A 152 5.59 -9.42 5.20
CA PRO A 152 6.07 -8.52 6.23
C PRO A 152 6.99 -9.28 7.20
N VAL A 153 8.14 -8.68 7.53
CA VAL A 153 9.02 -9.13 8.61
C VAL A 153 8.76 -8.34 9.89
N TYR A 154 8.22 -7.13 9.74
CA TYR A 154 7.82 -6.25 10.83
C TYR A 154 6.78 -5.25 10.33
N ASN A 155 5.77 -4.98 11.13
CA ASN A 155 4.80 -3.91 10.86
C ASN A 155 4.97 -2.79 11.89
N PHE A 156 4.97 -1.56 11.40
CA PHE A 156 4.89 -0.35 12.19
C PHE A 156 3.70 0.48 11.72
N LYS A 157 2.89 0.93 12.67
CA LYS A 157 1.81 1.89 12.46
C LYS A 157 1.96 3.02 13.47
N ALA A 158 1.76 4.25 13.05
CA ALA A 158 1.59 5.33 13.99
C ALA A 158 0.27 5.09 14.75
N ALA A 159 0.34 5.13 16.07
CA ALA A 159 -0.84 5.29 16.92
C ALA A 159 -1.04 6.80 17.10
N ASP A 160 -2.26 7.29 16.92
CA ASP A 160 -2.64 8.68 17.17
C ASP A 160 -2.69 8.98 18.67
#